data_0cf5b52946865192e9b3f769d692365d
#
_entry.id   0cf5b52946865192e9b3f769d692365d
#
_cell.length_a   1.000
_cell.length_b   1.000
_cell.length_c   1.000
_cell.angle_alpha   90.00
_cell.angle_beta   90.00
_cell.angle_gamma   90.00
#
_symmetry.space_group_name_H-M   'P 1'
#
loop_
_entity.id
_entity.type
_entity.pdbx_description
1 polymer ?
#
loop_
_entity_poly.entity_id
_entity_poly.type
_entity_poly.pdbx_seq_one_letter_code
_entity_poly.pdbx_strand_id
1 'polypeptide(L)'
;MGKDKSIMEGSGSLSGMVASKIEKDILSGRLASGSFLKSSREMAAIYEVSKTVIGDAIEILAQKNLILRLPRKGFIVKGKAQQEGMIDVLLFAMDREPGKSAFVREMLRLPQTPGTDARINFTIRLACSQSEHSNARLEEELLRLEKFGYPDCVIIIPIGFTRREMEMCLKLPYPVIFLGEFDDRGSYPDLKYRQVYPESDSSAFVAGYAAEKRYRSMVKVIPEFACDAQYVKESNRNLRTAAERAGLAYSELLIPGRNQKEAHLLMPYILEREKARLQAADLLYSSWMAFPKMNFPHPELLNHFANPGTGVPWLRIDYTLLFEQLVKEIRNCRKTLTKSIIRKVPVRCIGIDSVPPGIEII
;
A
#
# COMPACT_ATOMS: atom_id res chain seq x y z
N MET A 1 46.14 -13.15 -11.63
CA MET A 1 45.88 -12.35 -12.81
C MET A 1 44.43 -12.56 -13.23
N GLY A 2 43.53 -11.77 -12.68
CA GLY A 2 42.10 -11.76 -12.96
C GLY A 2 41.87 -10.81 -14.17
N LYS A 3 41.22 -11.27 -15.20
CA LYS A 3 40.80 -10.43 -16.33
C LYS A 3 39.45 -9.80 -15.98
N ASP A 4 39.51 -8.52 -15.67
CA ASP A 4 38.38 -7.60 -15.79
C ASP A 4 37.88 -7.61 -17.24
N LYS A 5 36.69 -8.13 -17.47
CA LYS A 5 35.93 -7.90 -18.71
C LYS A 5 34.94 -6.78 -18.46
N SER A 6 35.42 -5.55 -18.55
CA SER A 6 34.61 -4.35 -18.56
C SER A 6 33.83 -4.20 -19.87
N ILE A 7 32.55 -4.08 -19.78
CA ILE A 7 31.65 -3.08 -20.39
C ILE A 7 32.25 -2.27 -21.55
N MET A 8 32.27 -2.84 -22.74
CA MET A 8 32.35 -2.13 -24.05
C MET A 8 32.30 -3.14 -25.19
N GLU A 9 31.12 -3.70 -25.49
CA GLU A 9 30.88 -4.41 -26.77
C GLU A 9 29.38 -4.51 -27.06
N GLY A 10 28.73 -3.39 -27.42
CA GLY A 10 27.27 -3.39 -27.68
C GLY A 10 26.86 -3.18 -29.14
N SER A 11 27.69 -2.57 -29.99
CA SER A 11 27.30 -2.16 -31.37
C SER A 11 27.91 -2.95 -32.51
N GLY A 12 28.89 -3.80 -32.25
CA GLY A 12 29.58 -4.62 -33.24
C GLY A 12 29.23 -6.11 -33.23
N SER A 13 28.51 -6.60 -32.21
CA SER A 13 28.11 -8.01 -32.12
C SER A 13 26.90 -8.32 -33.00
N LEU A 14 26.77 -9.57 -33.43
CA LEU A 14 25.62 -10.02 -34.23
C LEU A 14 24.30 -9.85 -33.46
N SER A 15 24.33 -10.06 -32.16
CA SER A 15 23.18 -9.81 -31.22
C SER A 15 22.85 -8.32 -31.13
N GLY A 16 23.87 -7.43 -31.10
CA GLY A 16 23.69 -5.99 -31.13
C GLY A 16 23.06 -5.48 -32.42
N MET A 17 23.48 -6.05 -33.56
CA MET A 17 22.90 -5.72 -34.87
C MET A 17 21.42 -6.16 -34.95
N VAL A 18 21.10 -7.35 -34.51
CA VAL A 18 19.70 -7.85 -34.44
C VAL A 18 18.86 -6.99 -33.49
N ALA A 19 19.38 -6.69 -32.32
CA ALA A 19 18.69 -5.81 -31.35
C ALA A 19 18.40 -4.43 -31.97
N SER A 20 19.38 -3.81 -32.64
CA SER A 20 19.20 -2.51 -33.29
C SER A 20 18.16 -2.54 -34.44
N LYS A 21 18.02 -3.66 -35.13
CA LYS A 21 17.01 -3.82 -36.19
C LYS A 21 15.61 -3.92 -35.60
N ILE A 22 15.43 -4.71 -34.53
CA ILE A 22 14.18 -4.81 -33.81
C ILE A 22 13.82 -3.46 -33.15
N GLU A 23 14.81 -2.77 -32.57
CA GLU A 23 14.63 -1.43 -31.98
C GLU A 23 14.08 -0.43 -33.01
N LYS A 24 14.63 -0.40 -34.23
CA LYS A 24 14.11 0.45 -35.32
C LYS A 24 12.65 0.11 -35.66
N ASP A 25 12.29 -1.17 -35.65
CA ASP A 25 10.93 -1.61 -35.95
C ASP A 25 9.94 -1.20 -34.81
N ILE A 26 10.39 -1.21 -33.58
CA ILE A 26 9.65 -0.70 -32.44
C ILE A 26 9.47 0.82 -32.51
N LEU A 27 10.57 1.56 -32.72
CA LEU A 27 10.56 3.03 -32.76
C LEU A 27 9.78 3.58 -33.96
N SER A 28 9.81 2.88 -35.12
CA SER A 28 9.02 3.24 -36.29
C SER A 28 7.54 2.83 -36.22
N GLY A 29 7.13 2.08 -35.18
CA GLY A 29 5.76 1.58 -35.00
C GLY A 29 5.43 0.34 -35.88
N ARG A 30 6.38 -0.21 -36.64
CA ARG A 30 6.19 -1.48 -37.36
C ARG A 30 5.89 -2.64 -36.41
N LEU A 31 6.53 -2.65 -35.23
CA LEU A 31 6.16 -3.45 -34.10
C LEU A 31 5.37 -2.57 -33.14
N ALA A 32 4.04 -2.73 -33.18
CA ALA A 32 3.15 -1.88 -32.39
C ALA A 32 3.32 -2.09 -30.88
N SER A 33 3.16 -1.04 -30.11
CA SER A 33 3.06 -1.14 -28.66
C SER A 33 1.96 -2.13 -28.26
N GLY A 34 2.25 -3.01 -27.31
CA GLY A 34 1.34 -4.06 -26.87
C GLY A 34 1.35 -5.31 -27.76
N SER A 35 2.09 -5.33 -28.88
CA SER A 35 2.24 -6.53 -29.69
C SER A 35 3.29 -7.48 -29.10
N PHE A 36 3.06 -8.79 -29.28
CA PHE A 36 4.04 -9.80 -28.91
C PHE A 36 5.15 -9.90 -29.96
N LEU A 37 6.39 -10.03 -29.50
CA LEU A 37 7.47 -10.48 -30.37
C LEU A 37 7.22 -11.92 -30.80
N LYS A 38 7.65 -12.25 -32.01
CA LYS A 38 7.68 -13.63 -32.48
C LYS A 38 8.53 -14.51 -31.55
N SER A 39 8.28 -15.80 -31.53
CA SER A 39 9.08 -16.73 -30.74
C SER A 39 10.58 -16.66 -31.12
N SER A 40 11.45 -17.00 -30.19
CA SER A 40 12.90 -17.02 -30.46
C SER A 40 13.28 -17.91 -31.64
N ARG A 41 12.48 -18.95 -31.91
CA ARG A 41 12.66 -19.85 -33.06
C ARG A 41 12.32 -19.15 -34.39
N GLU A 42 11.19 -18.45 -34.42
CA GLU A 42 10.75 -17.68 -35.60
C GLU A 42 11.68 -16.50 -35.86
N MET A 43 12.10 -15.79 -34.80
CA MET A 43 13.06 -14.70 -34.94
C MET A 43 14.41 -15.19 -35.44
N ALA A 44 14.91 -16.33 -34.95
CA ALA A 44 16.13 -16.94 -35.41
C ALA A 44 16.08 -17.24 -36.93
N ALA A 45 14.96 -17.71 -37.42
CA ALA A 45 14.74 -17.94 -38.85
C ALA A 45 14.65 -16.63 -39.67
N ILE A 46 13.93 -15.61 -39.12
CA ILE A 46 13.77 -14.30 -39.80
C ILE A 46 15.10 -13.54 -39.95
N TYR A 47 15.92 -13.57 -38.89
CA TYR A 47 17.19 -12.84 -38.85
C TYR A 47 18.39 -13.72 -39.27
N GLU A 48 18.15 -14.99 -39.62
CA GLU A 48 19.18 -15.95 -40.05
C GLU A 48 20.31 -16.11 -39.04
N VAL A 49 19.97 -16.17 -37.76
CA VAL A 49 20.91 -16.28 -36.63
C VAL A 49 20.56 -17.42 -35.71
N SER A 50 21.49 -17.77 -34.82
CA SER A 50 21.20 -18.76 -33.77
C SER A 50 20.19 -18.26 -32.73
N LYS A 51 19.51 -19.19 -32.02
CA LYS A 51 18.63 -18.86 -30.90
C LYS A 51 19.37 -18.15 -29.77
N THR A 52 20.64 -18.44 -29.58
CA THR A 52 21.48 -17.77 -28.57
C THR A 52 21.63 -16.29 -28.89
N VAL A 53 21.95 -15.96 -30.17
CA VAL A 53 22.03 -14.56 -30.64
C VAL A 53 20.70 -13.81 -30.44
N ILE A 54 19.57 -14.47 -30.69
CA ILE A 54 18.25 -13.88 -30.42
C ILE A 54 18.06 -13.67 -28.91
N GLY A 55 18.47 -14.63 -28.05
CA GLY A 55 18.42 -14.48 -26.61
C GLY A 55 19.16 -13.25 -26.11
N ASP A 56 20.42 -13.09 -26.58
CA ASP A 56 21.25 -11.93 -26.25
C ASP A 56 20.65 -10.60 -26.78
N ALA A 57 20.10 -10.62 -28.01
CA ALA A 57 19.43 -9.45 -28.59
C ALA A 57 18.18 -9.05 -27.75
N ILE A 58 17.41 -10.02 -27.28
CA ILE A 58 16.26 -9.81 -26.40
C ILE A 58 16.70 -9.21 -25.07
N GLU A 59 17.81 -9.67 -24.49
CA GLU A 59 18.35 -9.08 -23.26
C GLU A 59 18.76 -7.62 -23.45
N ILE A 60 19.40 -7.29 -24.55
CA ILE A 60 19.75 -5.91 -24.92
C ILE A 60 18.49 -5.04 -25.02
N LEU A 61 17.45 -5.52 -25.70
CA LEU A 61 16.18 -4.80 -25.84
C LEU A 61 15.47 -4.63 -24.49
N ALA A 62 15.52 -5.64 -23.63
CA ALA A 62 14.95 -5.58 -22.27
C ALA A 62 15.73 -4.59 -21.38
N GLN A 63 17.07 -4.57 -21.47
CA GLN A 63 17.92 -3.57 -20.79
C GLN A 63 17.62 -2.14 -21.26
N LYS A 64 17.35 -1.95 -22.56
CA LYS A 64 16.90 -0.68 -23.15
C LYS A 64 15.44 -0.35 -22.83
N ASN A 65 14.75 -1.17 -22.06
CA ASN A 65 13.34 -0.99 -21.69
C ASN A 65 12.35 -0.93 -22.87
N LEU A 66 12.71 -1.54 -23.99
CA LEU A 66 11.87 -1.56 -25.21
C LEU A 66 10.85 -2.70 -25.20
N ILE A 67 11.13 -3.75 -24.45
CA ILE A 67 10.28 -4.94 -24.35
C ILE A 67 10.13 -5.38 -22.88
N LEU A 68 9.03 -6.09 -22.58
CA LEU A 68 8.76 -6.68 -21.29
C LEU A 68 8.60 -8.18 -21.43
N ARG A 69 9.24 -8.96 -20.56
CA ARG A 69 9.06 -10.40 -20.50
C ARG A 69 7.80 -10.74 -19.71
N LEU A 70 6.88 -11.46 -20.35
CA LEU A 70 5.71 -12.02 -19.67
C LEU A 70 5.92 -13.51 -19.42
N PRO A 71 5.84 -13.99 -18.16
CA PRO A 71 5.98 -15.41 -17.85
C PRO A 71 5.04 -16.28 -18.70
N ARG A 72 5.57 -17.31 -19.35
CA ARG A 72 4.86 -18.25 -20.22
C ARG A 72 4.20 -17.67 -21.47
N LYS A 73 4.17 -16.35 -21.66
CA LYS A 73 3.55 -15.66 -22.80
C LYS A 73 4.58 -15.10 -23.81
N GLY A 74 5.85 -14.93 -23.40
CA GLY A 74 6.90 -14.41 -24.27
C GLY A 74 7.28 -12.96 -23.98
N PHE A 75 7.58 -12.18 -25.02
CA PHE A 75 8.01 -10.79 -24.91
C PHE A 75 7.04 -9.87 -25.62
N ILE A 76 6.74 -8.74 -25.00
CA ILE A 76 5.83 -7.74 -25.53
C ILE A 76 6.55 -6.41 -25.73
N VAL A 77 6.18 -5.69 -26.80
CA VAL A 77 6.70 -4.36 -27.13
C VAL A 77 6.07 -3.32 -26.18
N LYS A 78 6.91 -2.51 -25.53
CA LYS A 78 6.47 -1.45 -24.62
C LYS A 78 5.99 -0.21 -25.37
N GLY A 79 5.13 0.58 -24.69
CA GLY A 79 4.64 1.85 -25.20
C GLY A 79 5.74 2.93 -25.30
N LYS A 80 5.48 3.96 -26.11
CA LYS A 80 6.42 5.07 -26.33
C LYS A 80 6.78 5.80 -25.02
N ALA A 81 5.81 6.02 -24.16
CA ALA A 81 6.05 6.64 -22.85
C ALA A 81 7.04 5.84 -21.98
N GLN A 82 6.95 4.51 -22.02
CA GLN A 82 7.86 3.62 -21.29
C GLN A 82 9.27 3.60 -21.89
N GLN A 83 9.40 3.86 -23.21
CA GLN A 83 10.70 3.96 -23.87
C GLN A 83 11.45 5.24 -23.48
N GLU A 84 10.74 6.31 -23.15
CA GLU A 84 11.30 7.59 -22.67
C GLU A 84 11.72 7.55 -21.20
N GLY A 85 11.78 6.38 -20.59
CA GLY A 85 12.14 6.20 -19.17
C GLY A 85 11.00 6.46 -18.18
N MET A 86 9.78 6.62 -18.69
CA MET A 86 8.58 6.68 -17.84
C MET A 86 8.24 5.32 -17.24
N ILE A 87 7.61 5.36 -16.09
CA ILE A 87 7.13 4.17 -15.38
C ILE A 87 5.60 4.22 -15.39
N ASP A 88 4.97 3.28 -16.08
CA ASP A 88 3.52 3.15 -16.07
C ASP A 88 3.08 2.32 -14.87
N VAL A 89 2.26 2.92 -14.04
CA VAL A 89 1.76 2.33 -12.81
C VAL A 89 0.25 2.22 -12.88
N LEU A 90 -0.29 1.02 -12.66
CA LEU A 90 -1.71 0.81 -12.49
C LEU A 90 -2.02 0.77 -10.99
N LEU A 91 -2.77 1.76 -10.50
CA LEU A 91 -3.32 1.76 -9.15
C LEU A 91 -4.70 1.09 -9.16
N PHE A 92 -4.81 -0.05 -8.50
CA PHE A 92 -6.03 -0.83 -8.40
C PHE A 92 -6.55 -0.86 -6.97
N ALA A 93 -7.82 -0.52 -6.79
CA ALA A 93 -8.53 -0.68 -5.53
C ALA A 93 -9.87 -1.37 -5.76
N MET A 94 -10.20 -2.33 -4.90
CA MET A 94 -11.50 -2.96 -4.85
C MET A 94 -12.10 -2.72 -3.48
N ASP A 95 -13.22 -2.00 -3.42
CA ASP A 95 -13.89 -1.63 -2.18
C ASP A 95 -15.41 -1.74 -2.39
N ARG A 96 -16.17 -1.94 -1.30
CA ARG A 96 -17.65 -1.90 -1.35
C ARG A 96 -18.14 -0.54 -1.77
N GLU A 97 -17.50 0.52 -1.29
CA GLU A 97 -17.83 1.91 -1.56
C GLU A 97 -16.54 2.74 -1.75
N PRO A 98 -15.87 2.63 -2.90
CA PRO A 98 -14.55 3.25 -3.10
C PRO A 98 -14.49 4.75 -2.80
N GLY A 99 -15.60 5.45 -2.97
CA GLY A 99 -15.70 6.88 -2.67
C GLY A 99 -15.79 7.22 -1.18
N LYS A 100 -16.11 6.26 -0.30
CA LYS A 100 -16.27 6.49 1.14
C LYS A 100 -14.99 6.24 1.94
N SER A 101 -14.11 5.37 1.47
CA SER A 101 -12.82 5.13 2.13
C SER A 101 -11.96 6.39 2.08
N ALA A 102 -11.64 6.95 3.25
CA ALA A 102 -10.74 8.10 3.36
C ALA A 102 -9.35 7.76 2.81
N PHE A 103 -8.86 6.54 3.10
CA PHE A 103 -7.57 6.06 2.61
C PHE A 103 -7.56 5.99 1.08
N VAL A 104 -8.57 5.38 0.45
CA VAL A 104 -8.67 5.31 -1.02
C VAL A 104 -8.71 6.72 -1.62
N ARG A 105 -9.51 7.63 -1.06
CA ARG A 105 -9.57 9.02 -1.56
C ARG A 105 -8.22 9.73 -1.51
N GLU A 106 -7.45 9.56 -0.43
CA GLU A 106 -6.12 10.16 -0.35
C GLU A 106 -5.15 9.50 -1.34
N MET A 107 -5.25 8.20 -1.55
CA MET A 107 -4.44 7.49 -2.57
C MET A 107 -4.74 7.98 -3.99
N LEU A 108 -5.98 8.35 -4.30
CA LEU A 108 -6.33 8.93 -5.60
C LEU A 108 -5.71 10.31 -5.85
N ARG A 109 -5.26 11.01 -4.80
CA ARG A 109 -4.53 12.28 -4.91
C ARG A 109 -3.03 12.11 -5.16
N LEU A 110 -2.51 10.89 -5.02
CA LEU A 110 -1.09 10.58 -5.19
C LEU A 110 -0.48 11.16 -6.49
N PRO A 111 -1.12 11.01 -7.67
CA PRO A 111 -0.57 11.54 -8.91
C PRO A 111 -0.44 13.07 -8.94
N GLN A 112 -1.20 13.77 -8.11
CA GLN A 112 -1.27 15.24 -8.03
C GLN A 112 -0.43 15.81 -6.87
N THR A 113 0.21 14.93 -6.08
CA THR A 113 0.98 15.38 -4.92
C THR A 113 2.28 16.06 -5.36
N PRO A 114 2.60 17.26 -4.84
CA PRO A 114 3.88 17.92 -5.12
C PRO A 114 5.05 16.99 -4.74
N GLY A 115 6.03 16.86 -5.65
CA GLY A 115 7.18 15.97 -5.45
C GLY A 115 6.97 14.55 -6.01
N THR A 116 5.80 14.20 -6.54
CA THR A 116 5.64 12.99 -7.34
C THR A 116 6.58 13.06 -8.55
N ASP A 117 7.33 12.00 -8.79
CA ASP A 117 8.26 11.94 -9.92
C ASP A 117 7.48 12.06 -11.25
N ALA A 118 7.74 13.12 -12.00
CA ALA A 118 7.09 13.38 -13.29
C ALA A 118 7.26 12.23 -14.31
N ARG A 119 8.19 11.30 -14.04
CA ARG A 119 8.39 10.10 -14.86
C ARG A 119 7.46 8.94 -14.49
N ILE A 120 6.59 9.11 -13.49
CA ILE A 120 5.60 8.09 -13.12
C ILE A 120 4.24 8.48 -13.68
N ASN A 121 3.73 7.63 -14.56
CA ASN A 121 2.40 7.78 -15.13
C ASN A 121 1.42 6.85 -14.41
N PHE A 122 0.39 7.41 -13.78
CA PHE A 122 -0.59 6.63 -13.03
C PHE A 122 -1.88 6.44 -13.83
N THR A 123 -2.26 5.18 -13.98
CA THR A 123 -3.62 4.80 -14.40
C THR A 123 -4.36 4.27 -13.17
N ILE A 124 -5.57 4.78 -12.92
CA ILE A 124 -6.35 4.41 -11.75
C ILE A 124 -7.54 3.56 -12.17
N ARG A 125 -7.71 2.41 -11.52
CA ARG A 125 -8.87 1.55 -11.68
C ARG A 125 -9.51 1.24 -10.34
N LEU A 126 -10.76 1.64 -10.21
CA LEU A 126 -11.59 1.32 -9.06
C LEU A 126 -12.60 0.25 -9.44
N ALA A 127 -12.66 -0.82 -8.68
CA ALA A 127 -13.66 -1.86 -8.79
C ALA A 127 -14.58 -1.82 -7.56
N CYS A 128 -15.89 -1.92 -7.79
CA CYS A 128 -16.87 -1.98 -6.71
C CYS A 128 -17.18 -3.44 -6.38
N SER A 129 -17.03 -3.83 -5.12
CA SER A 129 -17.41 -5.16 -4.62
C SER A 129 -18.78 -5.05 -3.95
N GLN A 130 -19.84 -5.49 -4.61
CA GLN A 130 -21.19 -5.46 -4.04
C GLN A 130 -21.60 -6.75 -3.28
N SER A 131 -20.75 -7.77 -3.24
CA SER A 131 -21.11 -9.07 -2.64
C SER A 131 -20.15 -9.51 -1.54
N GLU A 132 -20.69 -10.30 -0.61
CA GLU A 132 -19.92 -11.01 0.42
C GLU A 132 -18.98 -12.09 -0.18
N HIS A 133 -19.10 -12.38 -1.48
CA HIS A 133 -18.26 -13.34 -2.22
C HIS A 133 -17.17 -12.59 -3.00
N SER A 134 -16.24 -11.96 -2.29
CA SER A 134 -15.21 -11.11 -2.89
C SER A 134 -14.24 -11.84 -3.84
N ASN A 135 -13.98 -13.13 -3.61
CA ASN A 135 -12.91 -13.86 -4.29
C ASN A 135 -13.17 -14.11 -5.79
N ALA A 136 -14.37 -14.56 -6.19
CA ALA A 136 -14.68 -14.78 -7.60
C ALA A 136 -14.63 -13.48 -8.41
N ARG A 137 -15.04 -12.37 -7.79
CA ARG A 137 -15.00 -11.07 -8.44
C ARG A 137 -13.60 -10.49 -8.50
N LEU A 138 -12.76 -10.69 -7.48
CA LEU A 138 -11.36 -10.33 -7.53
C LEU A 138 -10.67 -11.06 -8.70
N GLU A 139 -10.88 -12.34 -8.84
CA GLU A 139 -10.32 -13.15 -9.93
C GLU A 139 -10.73 -12.59 -11.30
N GLU A 140 -12.01 -12.27 -11.49
CA GLU A 140 -12.53 -11.64 -12.71
C GLU A 140 -11.85 -10.28 -12.98
N GLU A 141 -11.72 -9.43 -11.96
CA GLU A 141 -11.06 -8.12 -12.09
C GLU A 141 -9.56 -8.29 -12.38
N LEU A 142 -8.86 -9.24 -11.76
CA LEU A 142 -7.45 -9.52 -12.06
C LEU A 142 -7.27 -10.02 -13.51
N LEU A 143 -8.18 -10.86 -14.03
CA LEU A 143 -8.18 -11.26 -15.44
C LEU A 143 -8.43 -10.07 -16.38
N ARG A 144 -9.24 -9.09 -15.95
CA ARG A 144 -9.41 -7.83 -16.70
C ARG A 144 -8.14 -6.97 -16.66
N LEU A 145 -7.43 -6.93 -15.52
CA LEU A 145 -6.15 -6.23 -15.43
C LEU A 145 -5.12 -6.79 -16.40
N GLU A 146 -5.10 -8.11 -16.62
CA GLU A 146 -4.23 -8.73 -17.63
C GLU A 146 -4.47 -8.20 -19.07
N LYS A 147 -5.66 -7.66 -19.34
CA LYS A 147 -6.05 -7.11 -20.64
C LYS A 147 -5.93 -5.59 -20.73
N PHE A 148 -5.67 -4.91 -19.61
CA PHE A 148 -5.74 -3.44 -19.51
C PHE A 148 -4.47 -2.71 -19.97
N GLY A 149 -3.60 -3.35 -20.64
CA GLY A 149 -2.30 -2.82 -21.05
C GLY A 149 -1.17 -3.55 -20.31
N TYR A 150 0.02 -2.99 -20.35
CA TYR A 150 1.19 -3.62 -19.77
C TYR A 150 1.90 -2.62 -18.83
N PRO A 151 1.36 -2.38 -17.63
CA PRO A 151 2.00 -1.48 -16.68
C PRO A 151 3.36 -2.05 -16.24
N ASP A 152 4.26 -1.17 -15.82
CA ASP A 152 5.54 -1.57 -15.24
C ASP A 152 5.37 -2.20 -13.86
N CYS A 153 4.35 -1.76 -13.12
CA CYS A 153 3.90 -2.41 -11.89
C CYS A 153 2.43 -2.11 -11.62
N VAL A 154 1.84 -2.95 -10.77
CA VAL A 154 0.48 -2.77 -10.26
C VAL A 154 0.55 -2.49 -8.77
N ILE A 155 -0.04 -1.38 -8.34
CA ILE A 155 -0.26 -1.08 -6.94
C ILE A 155 -1.67 -1.57 -6.58
N ILE A 156 -1.78 -2.41 -5.58
CA ILE A 156 -3.04 -2.96 -5.12
C ILE A 156 -3.32 -2.47 -3.70
N ILE A 157 -4.48 -1.85 -3.49
CA ILE A 157 -4.95 -1.51 -2.15
C ILE A 157 -5.73 -2.72 -1.63
N PRO A 158 -5.18 -3.46 -0.63
CA PRO A 158 -5.66 -4.78 -0.22
C PRO A 158 -6.77 -4.69 0.84
N ILE A 159 -7.84 -3.93 0.58
CA ILE A 159 -8.95 -3.80 1.53
C ILE A 159 -9.70 -5.14 1.62
N GLY A 160 -9.74 -5.72 2.82
CA GLY A 160 -10.38 -7.00 3.04
C GLY A 160 -9.63 -8.21 2.48
N PHE A 161 -8.33 -8.06 2.17
CA PHE A 161 -7.52 -9.14 1.62
C PHE A 161 -6.93 -10.00 2.72
N THR A 162 -7.11 -11.32 2.55
CA THR A 162 -6.41 -12.36 3.29
C THR A 162 -5.23 -12.88 2.46
N ARG A 163 -4.52 -13.87 2.99
CA ARG A 163 -3.45 -14.56 2.27
C ARG A 163 -3.88 -15.05 0.87
N ARG A 164 -5.09 -15.58 0.74
CA ARG A 164 -5.59 -16.13 -0.53
C ARG A 164 -5.69 -15.06 -1.62
N GLU A 165 -6.28 -13.91 -1.31
CA GLU A 165 -6.40 -12.80 -2.25
C GLU A 165 -5.01 -12.26 -2.63
N MET A 166 -4.10 -12.19 -1.67
CA MET A 166 -2.73 -11.78 -1.93
C MET A 166 -2.02 -12.74 -2.89
N GLU A 167 -2.13 -14.05 -2.67
CA GLU A 167 -1.56 -15.08 -3.57
C GLU A 167 -2.14 -14.98 -4.99
N MET A 168 -3.43 -14.65 -5.13
CA MET A 168 -4.05 -14.41 -6.43
C MET A 168 -3.41 -13.19 -7.13
N CYS A 169 -3.22 -12.09 -6.43
CA CYS A 169 -2.58 -10.89 -6.96
C CYS A 169 -1.12 -11.14 -7.38
N LEU A 170 -0.37 -11.94 -6.62
CA LEU A 170 1.01 -12.29 -6.93
C LEU A 170 1.18 -13.19 -8.17
N LYS A 171 0.08 -13.77 -8.70
CA LYS A 171 0.09 -14.49 -9.98
C LYS A 171 0.03 -13.58 -11.20
N LEU A 172 -0.24 -12.30 -11.02
CA LEU A 172 -0.21 -11.32 -12.12
C LEU A 172 1.16 -11.35 -12.81
N PRO A 173 1.21 -11.14 -14.12
CA PRO A 173 2.47 -11.12 -14.88
C PRO A 173 3.31 -9.86 -14.64
N TYR A 174 2.87 -8.98 -13.74
CA TYR A 174 3.50 -7.71 -13.40
C TYR A 174 4.04 -7.74 -11.98
N PRO A 175 5.06 -6.92 -11.66
CA PRO A 175 5.40 -6.63 -10.28
C PRO A 175 4.21 -6.03 -9.53
N VAL A 176 3.92 -6.59 -8.35
CA VAL A 176 2.84 -6.11 -7.49
C VAL A 176 3.42 -5.43 -6.26
N ILE A 177 2.84 -4.27 -5.92
CA ILE A 177 3.11 -3.54 -4.69
C ILE A 177 1.78 -3.43 -3.94
N PHE A 178 1.70 -3.97 -2.74
CA PHE A 178 0.55 -3.78 -1.88
C PHE A 178 0.65 -2.46 -1.14
N LEU A 179 -0.39 -1.64 -1.20
CA LEU A 179 -0.47 -0.36 -0.52
C LEU A 179 -1.57 -0.40 0.54
N GLY A 180 -1.20 -0.69 1.77
CA GLY A 180 -2.10 -0.88 2.90
C GLY A 180 -1.82 -2.18 3.65
N GLU A 181 -2.56 -2.40 4.74
CA GLU A 181 -2.49 -3.62 5.54
C GLU A 181 -3.43 -4.70 5.00
N PHE A 182 -3.08 -5.96 5.23
CA PHE A 182 -3.96 -7.11 5.00
C PHE A 182 -4.86 -7.31 6.23
N ASP A 183 -6.04 -7.89 6.03
CA ASP A 183 -7.00 -8.09 7.12
C ASP A 183 -6.47 -9.02 8.23
N ASP A 184 -5.72 -10.04 7.85
CA ASP A 184 -5.18 -11.01 8.79
C ASP A 184 -3.84 -10.61 9.42
N ARG A 185 -3.27 -9.44 9.01
CA ARG A 185 -1.94 -8.95 9.44
C ARG A 185 -0.86 -10.03 9.46
N GLY A 186 -1.07 -11.08 8.66
CA GLY A 186 -0.17 -12.21 8.59
C GLY A 186 1.19 -11.83 8.05
N SER A 187 2.23 -12.39 8.63
CA SER A 187 3.54 -12.43 8.01
C SER A 187 3.65 -13.72 7.21
N TYR A 188 3.94 -13.61 5.92
CA TYR A 188 4.02 -14.74 5.00
C TYR A 188 5.47 -14.91 4.53
N PRO A 189 6.35 -15.52 5.34
CA PRO A 189 7.77 -15.62 5.04
C PRO A 189 8.07 -16.48 3.79
N ASP A 190 7.15 -17.34 3.42
CA ASP A 190 7.21 -18.17 2.22
C ASP A 190 6.85 -17.43 0.93
N LEU A 191 6.23 -16.27 1.03
CA LEU A 191 5.89 -15.42 -0.11
C LEU A 191 6.90 -14.27 -0.25
N LYS A 192 7.09 -13.84 -1.50
CA LYS A 192 7.94 -12.69 -1.83
C LYS A 192 7.08 -11.58 -2.40
N TYR A 193 6.93 -10.49 -1.66
CA TYR A 193 6.07 -9.38 -2.05
C TYR A 193 6.65 -8.03 -1.61
N ARG A 194 6.14 -6.95 -2.20
CA ARG A 194 6.39 -5.57 -1.78
C ARG A 194 5.14 -5.04 -1.10
N GLN A 195 5.32 -4.41 0.03
CA GLN A 195 4.23 -3.77 0.77
C GLN A 195 4.70 -2.43 1.35
N VAL A 196 3.86 -1.42 1.19
CA VAL A 196 4.00 -0.11 1.84
C VAL A 196 2.70 0.15 2.56
N TYR A 197 2.74 0.39 3.86
CA TYR A 197 1.52 0.63 4.61
C TYR A 197 1.73 1.58 5.79
N PRO A 198 0.70 2.37 6.15
CA PRO A 198 0.73 3.13 7.38
C PRO A 198 0.62 2.19 8.57
N GLU A 199 1.42 2.39 9.58
CA GLU A 199 1.29 1.63 10.82
C GLU A 199 -0.02 2.03 11.51
N SER A 200 -0.98 1.12 11.53
CA SER A 200 -2.28 1.36 12.17
C SER A 200 -2.23 1.12 13.69
N ASP A 201 -1.20 0.43 14.17
CA ASP A 201 -1.02 0.20 15.61
C ASP A 201 -0.33 1.41 16.26
N SER A 202 -1.14 2.31 16.79
CA SER A 202 -0.70 3.49 17.53
C SER A 202 -0.46 3.23 19.01
N SER A 203 -0.47 1.99 19.44
CA SER A 203 -0.44 1.62 20.88
C SER A 203 0.77 2.18 21.61
N ALA A 204 1.97 2.05 21.01
CA ALA A 204 3.20 2.59 21.61
C ALA A 204 3.17 4.12 21.70
N PHE A 205 2.66 4.79 20.67
CA PHE A 205 2.52 6.24 20.65
C PHE A 205 1.55 6.72 21.74
N VAL A 206 0.36 6.14 21.81
CA VAL A 206 -0.67 6.55 22.79
C VAL A 206 -0.19 6.34 24.22
N ALA A 207 0.43 5.20 24.52
CA ALA A 207 0.98 4.92 25.85
C ALA A 207 2.16 5.84 26.18
N GLY A 208 3.06 6.10 25.22
CA GLY A 208 4.18 7.03 25.39
C GLY A 208 3.71 8.46 25.64
N TYR A 209 2.72 8.92 24.86
CA TYR A 209 2.10 10.22 25.05
C TYR A 209 1.49 10.37 26.46
N ALA A 210 0.73 9.38 26.91
CA ALA A 210 0.14 9.42 28.25
C ALA A 210 1.22 9.42 29.35
N ALA A 211 2.29 8.65 29.17
CA ALA A 211 3.41 8.61 30.11
C ALA A 211 4.16 9.95 30.22
N GLU A 212 4.40 10.62 29.09
CA GLU A 212 5.05 11.94 29.07
C GLU A 212 4.21 13.01 29.77
N LYS A 213 2.91 13.00 29.53
CA LYS A 213 1.94 13.86 30.24
C LYS A 213 1.79 13.50 31.71
N ARG A 214 2.44 12.42 32.19
CA ARG A 214 2.33 11.89 33.54
C ARG A 214 0.91 11.50 33.93
N TYR A 215 0.12 11.07 32.97
CA TYR A 215 -1.19 10.50 33.22
C TYR A 215 -1.06 9.18 33.95
N ARG A 216 -2.06 8.87 34.77
CA ARG A 216 -2.11 7.63 35.56
C ARG A 216 -3.17 6.66 35.06
N SER A 217 -4.11 7.15 34.27
CA SER A 217 -5.24 6.37 33.79
C SER A 217 -5.68 6.75 32.40
N MET A 218 -6.16 5.76 31.66
CA MET A 218 -6.77 5.97 30.35
C MET A 218 -7.96 5.05 30.12
N VAL A 219 -8.94 5.56 29.38
CA VAL A 219 -10.10 4.81 28.91
C VAL A 219 -10.07 4.78 27.39
N LYS A 220 -10.04 3.58 26.82
CA LYS A 220 -10.24 3.39 25.38
C LYS A 220 -11.71 3.21 25.08
N VAL A 221 -12.26 4.05 24.21
CA VAL A 221 -13.63 3.97 23.73
C VAL A 221 -13.67 3.17 22.43
N ILE A 222 -14.43 2.08 22.38
CA ILE A 222 -14.43 1.10 21.29
C ILE A 222 -15.87 0.79 20.89
N PRO A 223 -16.24 0.82 19.59
CA PRO A 223 -17.54 0.33 19.17
C PRO A 223 -17.59 -1.20 19.20
N GLU A 224 -18.70 -1.75 19.70
CA GLU A 224 -18.89 -3.19 19.88
C GLU A 224 -18.78 -3.96 18.57
N PHE A 225 -19.34 -3.42 17.46
CA PHE A 225 -19.29 -4.06 16.13
C PHE A 225 -17.85 -4.30 15.61
N ALA A 226 -16.87 -3.56 16.13
CA ALA A 226 -15.48 -3.70 15.71
C ALA A 226 -14.70 -4.71 16.56
N CYS A 227 -15.22 -5.12 17.73
CA CYS A 227 -14.47 -5.93 18.69
C CYS A 227 -14.14 -7.34 18.20
N ASP A 228 -14.91 -7.88 17.24
CA ASP A 228 -14.68 -9.23 16.72
C ASP A 228 -13.57 -9.32 15.69
N ALA A 229 -13.21 -8.21 15.06
CA ALA A 229 -12.14 -8.17 14.08
C ALA A 229 -10.77 -8.47 14.74
N GLN A 230 -10.01 -9.40 14.16
CA GLN A 230 -8.74 -9.88 14.72
C GLN A 230 -7.75 -8.73 14.96
N TYR A 231 -7.62 -7.82 14.02
CA TYR A 231 -6.72 -6.67 14.16
C TYR A 231 -7.11 -5.70 15.27
N VAL A 232 -8.41 -5.59 15.60
CA VAL A 232 -8.90 -4.79 16.75
C VAL A 232 -8.52 -5.47 18.06
N LYS A 233 -8.69 -6.79 18.14
CA LYS A 233 -8.27 -7.59 19.31
C LYS A 233 -6.78 -7.43 19.57
N GLU A 234 -5.97 -7.49 18.52
CA GLU A 234 -4.53 -7.30 18.62
C GLU A 234 -4.14 -5.88 19.02
N SER A 235 -4.74 -4.86 18.39
CA SER A 235 -4.51 -3.46 18.75
C SER A 235 -4.91 -3.17 20.20
N ASN A 236 -6.03 -3.73 20.69
CA ASN A 236 -6.45 -3.58 22.07
C ASN A 236 -5.46 -4.24 23.03
N ARG A 237 -5.02 -5.47 22.71
CA ARG A 237 -4.02 -6.18 23.51
C ARG A 237 -2.70 -5.43 23.56
N ASN A 238 -2.22 -4.93 22.42
CA ASN A 238 -0.98 -4.17 22.33
C ASN A 238 -1.05 -2.88 23.13
N LEU A 239 -2.17 -2.14 23.04
CA LEU A 239 -2.35 -0.91 23.80
C LEU A 239 -2.43 -1.19 25.32
N ARG A 240 -3.14 -2.24 25.73
CA ARG A 240 -3.18 -2.65 27.14
C ARG A 240 -1.77 -2.97 27.65
N THR A 241 -1.02 -3.78 26.91
CA THR A 241 0.35 -4.13 27.28
C THR A 241 1.27 -2.90 27.32
N ALA A 242 1.14 -1.97 26.38
CA ALA A 242 1.92 -0.74 26.38
C ALA A 242 1.56 0.18 27.54
N ALA A 243 0.27 0.30 27.86
CA ALA A 243 -0.22 1.07 29.00
C ALA A 243 0.28 0.49 30.33
N GLU A 244 0.19 -0.82 30.51
CA GLU A 244 0.70 -1.52 31.70
C GLU A 244 2.20 -1.30 31.90
N ARG A 245 3.00 -1.39 30.82
CA ARG A 245 4.45 -1.12 30.86
C ARG A 245 4.76 0.33 31.23
N ALA A 246 3.88 1.27 30.84
CA ALA A 246 3.99 2.68 31.16
C ALA A 246 3.43 3.02 32.56
N GLY A 247 2.92 2.05 33.30
CA GLY A 247 2.32 2.26 34.63
C GLY A 247 0.94 2.91 34.60
N LEU A 248 0.21 2.83 33.47
CA LEU A 248 -1.11 3.43 33.29
C LEU A 248 -2.21 2.43 33.66
N ALA A 249 -3.19 2.86 34.45
CA ALA A 249 -4.44 2.13 34.64
C ALA A 249 -5.26 2.18 33.35
N TYR A 250 -5.37 1.05 32.66
CA TYR A 250 -6.08 0.92 31.38
C TYR A 250 -7.46 0.30 31.58
N SER A 251 -8.47 0.89 30.95
CA SER A 251 -9.80 0.28 30.87
C SER A 251 -10.46 0.57 29.51
N GLU A 252 -11.48 -0.21 29.18
CA GLU A 252 -12.24 -0.11 27.94
C GLU A 252 -13.68 0.28 28.21
N LEU A 253 -14.23 1.15 27.36
CA LEU A 253 -15.65 1.48 27.31
C LEU A 253 -16.21 1.06 25.97
N LEU A 254 -17.12 0.08 25.97
CA LEU A 254 -17.77 -0.40 24.77
C LEU A 254 -18.98 0.48 24.45
N ILE A 255 -19.06 0.91 23.19
CA ILE A 255 -20.22 1.59 22.63
C ILE A 255 -21.05 0.57 21.87
N PRO A 256 -22.27 0.26 22.31
CA PRO A 256 -23.10 -0.72 21.63
C PRO A 256 -23.50 -0.24 20.23
N GLY A 257 -23.76 -1.19 19.35
CA GLY A 257 -24.19 -0.91 17.98
C GLY A 257 -23.71 -2.00 17.03
N ARG A 258 -24.56 -2.39 16.09
CA ARG A 258 -24.26 -3.41 15.06
C ARG A 258 -23.42 -2.86 13.91
N ASN A 259 -23.29 -1.55 13.82
CA ASN A 259 -22.54 -0.86 12.78
C ASN A 259 -22.12 0.54 13.26
N GLN A 260 -21.28 1.21 12.49
CA GLN A 260 -20.74 2.53 12.80
C GLN A 260 -21.83 3.59 13.03
N LYS A 261 -22.92 3.56 12.26
CA LYS A 261 -24.00 4.54 12.34
C LYS A 261 -24.76 4.41 13.69
N GLU A 262 -25.10 3.19 14.07
CA GLU A 262 -25.75 2.92 15.36
C GLU A 262 -24.84 3.32 16.53
N ALA A 263 -23.57 2.92 16.49
CA ALA A 263 -22.60 3.29 17.52
C ALA A 263 -22.45 4.82 17.65
N HIS A 264 -22.39 5.56 16.55
CA HIS A 264 -22.36 7.03 16.59
C HIS A 264 -23.60 7.65 17.23
N LEU A 265 -24.78 7.10 16.96
CA LEU A 265 -26.03 7.58 17.57
C LEU A 265 -26.08 7.31 19.09
N LEU A 266 -25.54 6.19 19.52
CA LEU A 266 -25.57 5.79 20.93
C LEU A 266 -24.44 6.38 21.77
N MET A 267 -23.31 6.71 21.15
CA MET A 267 -22.11 7.19 21.83
C MET A 267 -22.39 8.37 22.79
N PRO A 268 -23.11 9.46 22.42
CA PRO A 268 -23.36 10.56 23.33
C PRO A 268 -24.08 10.13 24.60
N TYR A 269 -25.05 9.24 24.49
CA TYR A 269 -25.83 8.72 25.65
C TYR A 269 -24.98 7.84 26.56
N ILE A 270 -24.13 6.99 25.98
CA ILE A 270 -23.24 6.14 26.76
C ILE A 270 -22.19 6.97 27.50
N LEU A 271 -21.59 7.96 26.80
CA LEU A 271 -20.61 8.85 27.42
C LEU A 271 -21.23 9.65 28.59
N GLU A 272 -22.46 10.14 28.43
CA GLU A 272 -23.18 10.84 29.55
C GLU A 272 -23.51 9.87 30.71
N ARG A 273 -23.95 8.66 30.43
CA ARG A 273 -24.21 7.64 31.44
C ARG A 273 -22.97 7.29 32.26
N GLU A 274 -21.83 7.18 31.59
CA GLU A 274 -20.54 6.79 32.18
C GLU A 274 -19.70 8.00 32.66
N LYS A 275 -20.25 9.22 32.66
CA LYS A 275 -19.51 10.46 32.91
C LYS A 275 -18.65 10.45 34.16
N ALA A 276 -19.17 9.90 35.26
CA ALA A 276 -18.41 9.84 36.53
C ALA A 276 -17.11 9.03 36.37
N ARG A 277 -17.18 7.90 35.68
CA ARG A 277 -16.02 7.06 35.36
C ARG A 277 -15.08 7.78 34.41
N LEU A 278 -15.61 8.46 33.40
CA LEU A 278 -14.79 9.14 32.36
C LEU A 278 -14.10 10.37 32.94
N GLN A 279 -14.76 11.10 33.87
CA GLN A 279 -14.17 12.25 34.56
C GLN A 279 -13.01 11.85 35.49
N ALA A 280 -12.99 10.62 35.97
CA ALA A 280 -11.93 10.08 36.83
C ALA A 280 -10.72 9.61 36.05
N ALA A 281 -10.80 9.53 34.73
CA ALA A 281 -9.66 9.19 33.83
C ALA A 281 -8.84 10.44 33.46
N ASP A 282 -7.58 10.27 33.13
CA ASP A 282 -6.72 11.36 32.64
C ASP A 282 -6.78 11.51 31.11
N LEU A 283 -6.99 10.40 30.39
CA LEU A 283 -7.04 10.35 28.95
C LEU A 283 -8.19 9.49 28.43
N LEU A 284 -8.96 10.02 27.48
CA LEU A 284 -9.90 9.24 26.68
C LEU A 284 -9.34 9.08 25.27
N TYR A 285 -9.24 7.84 24.81
CA TYR A 285 -8.74 7.51 23.48
C TYR A 285 -9.78 6.76 22.66
N SER A 286 -10.00 7.17 21.41
CA SER A 286 -10.83 6.43 20.46
C SER A 286 -10.11 6.20 19.16
N SER A 287 -10.06 4.94 18.72
CA SER A 287 -9.44 4.54 17.45
C SER A 287 -10.42 4.43 16.28
N TRP A 288 -11.72 4.45 16.54
CA TRP A 288 -12.74 4.14 15.53
C TRP A 288 -13.76 5.24 15.28
N MET A 289 -13.98 6.08 16.27
CA MET A 289 -15.01 7.10 16.23
C MET A 289 -14.45 8.40 16.79
N ALA A 290 -14.81 9.53 16.16
CA ALA A 290 -14.54 10.83 16.73
C ALA A 290 -15.43 11.07 17.95
N PHE A 291 -14.86 11.67 19.00
CA PHE A 291 -15.66 12.07 20.16
C PHE A 291 -16.68 13.13 19.77
N PRO A 292 -17.95 13.00 20.17
CA PRO A 292 -18.93 14.05 20.04
C PRO A 292 -18.60 15.21 21.00
N LYS A 293 -19.25 16.35 20.84
CA LYS A 293 -19.18 17.41 21.83
C LYS A 293 -19.80 16.88 23.14
N MET A 294 -19.00 16.85 24.18
CA MET A 294 -19.46 16.44 25.51
C MET A 294 -19.94 17.64 26.32
N ASN A 295 -21.05 17.46 27.08
CA ASN A 295 -21.66 18.51 27.87
C ASN A 295 -21.22 18.47 29.35
N PHE A 296 -20.12 17.76 29.65
CA PHE A 296 -19.53 17.68 30.96
C PHE A 296 -18.01 17.91 30.88
N PRO A 297 -17.34 18.37 31.93
CA PRO A 297 -15.90 18.41 32.01
C PRO A 297 -15.34 17.01 31.76
N HIS A 298 -14.39 16.91 30.87
CA HIS A 298 -13.79 15.63 30.46
C HIS A 298 -12.28 15.73 30.49
N PRO A 299 -11.58 14.59 30.63
CA PRO A 299 -10.13 14.52 30.52
C PRO A 299 -9.68 14.84 29.09
N GLU A 300 -8.39 14.79 28.86
CA GLU A 300 -7.86 14.96 27.52
C GLU A 300 -8.39 13.90 26.55
N LEU A 301 -8.71 14.33 25.34
CA LEU A 301 -9.23 13.47 24.29
C LEU A 301 -8.17 13.24 23.22
N LEU A 302 -8.06 12.02 22.73
CA LEU A 302 -7.20 11.67 21.62
C LEU A 302 -7.96 10.77 20.65
N ASN A 303 -8.02 11.16 19.39
CA ASN A 303 -8.63 10.37 18.33
C ASN A 303 -7.59 9.74 17.42
N HIS A 304 -7.82 8.53 16.93
CA HIS A 304 -6.98 7.93 15.89
C HIS A 304 -7.29 8.49 14.50
N PHE A 305 -8.56 8.75 14.19
CA PHE A 305 -8.95 9.33 12.90
C PHE A 305 -9.70 10.65 13.13
N ALA A 306 -9.34 11.63 12.33
CA ALA A 306 -9.80 13.00 12.54
C ALA A 306 -11.29 13.20 12.33
N ASN A 307 -11.81 14.11 13.15
CA ASN A 307 -12.88 14.98 12.74
C ASN A 307 -12.33 16.43 12.74
N PRO A 308 -11.95 16.98 11.59
CA PRO A 308 -11.47 18.35 11.51
C PRO A 308 -12.53 19.30 12.07
N GLY A 309 -12.13 20.20 12.96
CA GLY A 309 -13.04 21.20 13.57
C GLY A 309 -13.52 20.88 14.98
N THR A 310 -13.18 19.72 15.57
CA THR A 310 -13.53 19.40 16.96
C THR A 310 -12.54 19.96 17.98
N GLY A 311 -11.36 20.41 17.55
CA GLY A 311 -10.27 20.82 18.45
C GLY A 311 -9.61 19.67 19.23
N VAL A 312 -10.04 18.42 19.02
CA VAL A 312 -9.45 17.25 19.64
C VAL A 312 -8.20 16.83 18.89
N PRO A 313 -7.04 16.64 19.56
CA PRO A 313 -5.84 16.07 18.96
C PRO A 313 -6.12 14.71 18.31
N TRP A 314 -5.46 14.42 17.21
CA TRP A 314 -5.70 13.20 16.47
C TRP A 314 -4.45 12.67 15.77
N LEU A 315 -4.41 11.35 15.61
CA LEU A 315 -3.36 10.66 14.90
C LEU A 315 -3.66 10.64 13.40
N ARG A 316 -2.69 10.99 12.60
CA ARG A 316 -2.82 11.06 11.14
C ARG A 316 -1.76 10.20 10.46
N ILE A 317 -2.17 9.52 9.41
CA ILE A 317 -1.23 8.90 8.48
C ILE A 317 -0.38 9.99 7.82
N ASP A 318 0.93 9.84 7.85
CA ASP A 318 1.83 10.68 7.07
C ASP A 318 1.81 10.27 5.60
N TYR A 319 0.84 10.81 4.86
CA TYR A 319 0.70 10.50 3.44
C TYR A 319 1.90 10.95 2.61
N THR A 320 2.61 12.00 3.00
CA THR A 320 3.82 12.44 2.30
C THR A 320 4.90 11.37 2.40
N LEU A 321 5.18 10.90 3.61
CA LEU A 321 6.15 9.84 3.83
C LEU A 321 5.68 8.51 3.19
N LEU A 322 4.40 8.18 3.27
CA LEU A 322 3.81 7.00 2.62
C LEU A 322 4.08 7.02 1.11
N PHE A 323 3.88 8.17 0.47
CA PHE A 323 4.09 8.34 -0.96
C PHE A 323 5.57 8.29 -1.32
N GLU A 324 6.46 8.88 -0.53
CA GLU A 324 7.91 8.77 -0.73
C GLU A 324 8.37 7.30 -0.70
N GLN A 325 7.89 6.52 0.27
CA GLN A 325 8.24 5.10 0.35
C GLN A 325 7.65 4.32 -0.83
N LEU A 326 6.41 4.64 -1.23
CA LEU A 326 5.78 4.02 -2.39
C LEU A 326 6.56 4.30 -3.69
N VAL A 327 6.95 5.56 -3.93
CA VAL A 327 7.76 5.95 -5.10
C VAL A 327 9.10 5.21 -5.13
N LYS A 328 9.75 5.02 -3.97
CA LYS A 328 10.97 4.21 -3.88
C LYS A 328 10.72 2.76 -4.34
N GLU A 329 9.61 2.15 -3.93
CA GLU A 329 9.28 0.78 -4.34
C GLU A 329 8.87 0.72 -5.82
N ILE A 330 8.17 1.71 -6.37
CA ILE A 330 7.86 1.82 -7.80
C ILE A 330 9.14 1.84 -8.62
N ARG A 331 10.11 2.70 -8.28
CA ARG A 331 11.39 2.79 -8.98
C ARG A 331 12.19 1.48 -8.94
N ASN A 332 11.98 0.67 -7.91
CA ASN A 332 12.64 -0.62 -7.74
C ASN A 332 11.77 -1.82 -8.16
N CYS A 333 10.58 -1.59 -8.70
CA CYS A 333 9.60 -2.65 -8.96
C CYS A 333 10.13 -3.77 -9.87
N ARG A 334 11.00 -3.44 -10.82
CA ARG A 334 11.61 -4.40 -11.78
C ARG A 334 12.71 -5.27 -11.17
N LYS A 335 13.24 -4.91 -9.99
CA LYS A 335 14.28 -5.71 -9.32
C LYS A 335 13.67 -7.00 -8.78
N THR A 336 14.31 -8.14 -9.07
CA THR A 336 13.90 -9.43 -8.55
C THR A 336 13.93 -9.43 -7.01
N LEU A 337 12.88 -9.93 -6.40
CA LEU A 337 12.79 -10.07 -4.95
C LEU A 337 13.50 -11.35 -4.49
N THR A 338 14.50 -11.21 -3.64
CA THR A 338 15.09 -12.31 -2.88
C THR A 338 14.30 -12.59 -1.61
N LYS A 339 13.73 -11.56 -1.01
CA LYS A 339 12.85 -11.61 0.18
C LYS A 339 11.75 -10.56 0.06
N SER A 340 10.72 -10.63 0.88
CA SER A 340 9.71 -9.58 0.97
C SER A 340 10.30 -8.25 1.41
N ILE A 341 9.80 -7.16 0.84
CA ILE A 341 10.14 -5.79 1.21
C ILE A 341 8.90 -5.16 1.83
N ILE A 342 8.95 -4.90 3.13
CA ILE A 342 7.84 -4.33 3.88
C ILE A 342 8.29 -2.97 4.43
N ARG A 343 7.56 -1.90 4.06
CA ARG A 343 7.78 -0.53 4.52
C ARG A 343 6.62 -0.09 5.39
N LYS A 344 6.88 0.04 6.68
CA LYS A 344 5.95 0.64 7.63
C LYS A 344 6.15 2.15 7.66
N VAL A 345 5.05 2.89 7.65
CA VAL A 345 5.07 4.36 7.77
C VAL A 345 4.37 4.75 9.06
N PRO A 346 5.07 5.40 9.99
CA PRO A 346 4.50 5.77 11.27
C PRO A 346 3.37 6.80 11.12
N VAL A 347 2.44 6.81 12.07
CA VAL A 347 1.43 7.86 12.19
C VAL A 347 2.04 9.11 12.83
N ARG A 348 1.49 10.28 12.51
CA ARG A 348 1.81 11.56 13.17
C ARG A 348 0.66 12.04 14.02
N CYS A 349 0.96 12.73 15.11
CA CYS A 349 -0.05 13.43 15.89
C CYS A 349 -0.21 14.87 15.39
N ILE A 350 -1.46 15.30 15.24
CA ILE A 350 -1.82 16.67 14.86
C ILE A 350 -2.61 17.29 15.99
N GLY A 351 -2.30 18.56 16.31
CA GLY A 351 -2.94 19.30 17.40
C GLY A 351 -2.19 19.19 18.74
N ILE A 352 -0.99 18.63 18.73
CA ILE A 352 -0.06 18.65 19.86
C ILE A 352 1.20 19.36 19.41
N ASP A 353 1.61 20.40 20.11
CA ASP A 353 2.73 21.29 19.71
C ASP A 353 4.11 20.61 19.75
N SER A 354 4.23 19.44 20.33
CA SER A 354 5.45 18.64 20.33
C SER A 354 5.15 17.14 20.33
N VAL A 355 5.82 16.41 19.44
CA VAL A 355 5.95 14.95 19.59
C VAL A 355 6.85 14.70 20.81
N PRO A 356 6.44 13.83 21.74
CA PRO A 356 7.25 13.52 22.91
C PRO A 356 8.70 13.16 22.55
N PRO A 357 9.73 13.77 23.19
CA PRO A 357 11.10 13.36 22.97
C PRO A 357 11.29 11.92 23.46
N GLY A 358 11.79 11.05 22.59
CA GLY A 358 12.02 9.63 22.91
C GLY A 358 11.06 8.65 22.20
N ILE A 359 10.07 9.15 21.48
CA ILE A 359 9.35 8.34 20.49
C ILE A 359 10.11 8.47 19.17
N GLU A 360 11.08 7.60 18.93
CA GLU A 360 11.68 7.47 17.60
C GLU A 360 10.57 7.10 16.63
N ILE A 361 10.30 8.01 15.72
CA ILE A 361 9.50 7.74 14.52
C ILE A 361 10.44 6.93 13.60
N ILE A 362 10.44 5.59 13.81
CA ILE A 362 11.24 4.67 13.03
C ILE A 362 10.65 4.50 11.63
#